data_ae0c51ddbe3ca81fde0ec174323a8fa5
#
_entry.id   ae0c51ddbe3ca81fde0ec174323a8fa5
#
_cell.length_a   1.000
_cell.length_b   1.000
_cell.length_c   1.000
_cell.angle_alpha   90.00
_cell.angle_beta   90.00
_cell.angle_gamma   90.00
#
_symmetry.space_group_name_H-M   'P 1'
#
loop_
_entity.id
_entity.type
_entity.pdbx_description
1 polymer ?
#
loop_
_entity_poly.entity_id
_entity_poly.type
_entity_poly.pdbx_seq_one_letter_code
_entity_poly.pdbx_strand_id
1 'polypeptide(L)'
;MKYNFYIQRYSRKHWNKETSQYDEEAKGELIDIEARFKCKYVKFEGLSETGKVKNIYTETYAETEELRVYIPDEVLYENTDLSLTLLFAPDSSNESDVQNNERAFFEYISGHKIEYHDTFRNRYVSLILLNKPEVIGEVLYGGSRYREVKYTFKNIYGRSFATSKIS
;
A
#
# COMPACT_ATOMS: atom_id res chain seq x y z
N MET A 1 8.06 -16.06 -16.48
CA MET A 1 7.51 -16.16 -15.13
C MET A 1 6.56 -14.99 -14.91
N LYS A 2 5.32 -15.26 -14.58
CA LYS A 2 4.35 -14.22 -14.30
C LYS A 2 4.45 -13.83 -12.84
N TYR A 3 4.74 -12.58 -12.56
CA TYR A 3 4.72 -12.05 -11.20
C TYR A 3 3.31 -11.62 -10.87
N ASN A 4 2.84 -12.02 -9.72
CA ASN A 4 1.53 -11.66 -9.24
C ASN A 4 1.64 -10.66 -8.09
N PHE A 5 0.72 -9.72 -8.08
CA PHE A 5 0.58 -8.73 -7.03
C PHE A 5 -0.75 -8.95 -6.34
N TYR A 6 -0.70 -9.13 -5.05
CA TYR A 6 -1.89 -9.44 -4.26
C TYR A 6 -2.18 -8.32 -3.28
N ILE A 7 -3.45 -8.13 -3.03
CA ILE A 7 -3.95 -7.20 -2.04
C ILE A 7 -4.89 -7.93 -1.08
N GLN A 8 -4.82 -7.57 0.17
CA GLN A 8 -5.69 -8.10 1.20
C GLN A 8 -6.18 -6.93 2.05
N ARG A 9 -7.48 -6.81 2.23
CA ARG A 9 -8.02 -5.74 3.04
C ARG A 9 -8.46 -6.25 4.39
N TYR A 10 -8.34 -5.38 5.39
CA TYR A 10 -8.89 -5.60 6.72
C TYR A 10 -10.29 -5.01 6.82
N SER A 11 -11.13 -5.57 7.69
CA SER A 11 -12.40 -4.94 8.03
C SER A 11 -12.16 -3.57 8.67
N ARG A 12 -13.15 -2.70 8.57
CA ARG A 12 -13.08 -1.38 9.23
C ARG A 12 -13.12 -1.56 10.74
N LYS A 13 -12.26 -0.82 11.43
CA LYS A 13 -12.33 -0.71 12.87
C LYS A 13 -13.52 0.16 13.28
N HIS A 14 -14.34 -0.34 14.17
CA HIS A 14 -15.44 0.42 14.77
C HIS A 14 -15.18 0.61 16.25
N TRP A 15 -15.42 1.83 16.75
CA TRP A 15 -15.36 2.09 18.17
C TRP A 15 -16.62 1.50 18.83
N ASN A 16 -16.40 0.55 19.73
CA ASN A 16 -17.49 -0.01 20.52
C ASN A 16 -17.68 0.80 21.80
N LYS A 17 -18.81 1.49 21.90
CA LYS A 17 -19.12 2.35 23.06
C LYS A 17 -19.36 1.56 24.34
N GLU A 18 -19.82 0.33 24.24
CA GLU A 18 -20.13 -0.51 25.40
C GLU A 18 -18.86 -1.04 26.07
N THR A 19 -17.87 -1.43 25.28
CA THR A 19 -16.59 -1.96 25.77
C THR A 19 -15.49 -0.92 25.88
N SER A 20 -15.69 0.29 25.34
CA SER A 20 -14.67 1.34 25.22
C SER A 20 -13.40 0.87 24.52
N GLN A 21 -13.55 0.03 23.50
CA GLN A 21 -12.47 -0.53 22.70
C GLN A 21 -12.85 -0.55 21.22
N TYR A 22 -11.86 -0.68 20.37
CA TYR A 22 -12.07 -0.96 18.96
C TYR A 22 -12.34 -2.45 18.75
N ASP A 23 -13.27 -2.76 17.85
CA ASP A 23 -13.48 -4.13 17.40
C ASP A 23 -12.23 -4.68 16.72
N GLU A 24 -12.02 -6.00 16.82
CA GLU A 24 -10.90 -6.65 16.15
C GLU A 24 -11.00 -6.51 14.64
N GLU A 25 -9.84 -6.29 14.00
CA GLU A 25 -9.74 -6.28 12.55
C GLU A 25 -9.74 -7.71 12.02
N ALA A 26 -10.72 -8.04 11.21
CA ALA A 26 -10.74 -9.29 10.47
C ALA A 26 -9.97 -9.14 9.16
N LYS A 27 -9.10 -10.09 8.88
CA LYS A 27 -8.31 -10.16 7.64
C LYS A 27 -9.15 -10.81 6.55
N GLY A 28 -9.28 -10.13 5.42
CA GLY A 28 -10.06 -10.61 4.30
C GLY A 28 -9.29 -11.56 3.38
N GLU A 29 -9.89 -11.86 2.24
CA GLU A 29 -9.33 -12.72 1.22
C GLU A 29 -8.14 -12.06 0.50
N LEU A 30 -7.13 -12.86 0.14
CA LEU A 30 -6.01 -12.44 -0.70
C LEU A 30 -6.47 -12.41 -2.16
N ILE A 31 -6.40 -11.23 -2.79
CA ILE A 31 -6.92 -10.97 -4.13
C ILE A 31 -5.78 -10.61 -5.07
N ASP A 32 -5.73 -11.25 -6.24
CA ASP A 32 -4.88 -10.84 -7.34
C ASP A 32 -5.43 -9.55 -7.95
N ILE A 33 -4.68 -8.46 -7.86
CA ILE A 33 -5.13 -7.13 -8.29
C ILE A 33 -5.44 -7.13 -9.79
N GLU A 34 -4.56 -7.68 -10.62
CA GLU A 34 -4.74 -7.67 -12.07
C GLU A 34 -5.95 -8.48 -12.52
N ALA A 35 -6.15 -9.65 -11.93
CA ALA A 35 -7.26 -10.53 -12.28
C ALA A 35 -8.61 -9.97 -11.81
N ARG A 36 -8.66 -9.43 -10.59
CA ARG A 36 -9.89 -8.98 -9.96
C ARG A 36 -10.42 -7.68 -10.52
N PHE A 37 -9.53 -6.72 -10.80
CA PHE A 37 -9.91 -5.36 -11.19
C PHE A 37 -9.60 -5.05 -12.65
N LYS A 38 -9.17 -6.05 -13.42
CA LYS A 38 -8.87 -5.93 -14.86
C LYS A 38 -7.94 -4.77 -15.15
N CYS A 39 -6.83 -4.77 -14.47
CA CYS A 39 -5.79 -3.77 -14.61
C CYS A 39 -4.43 -4.42 -14.81
N LYS A 40 -3.47 -3.60 -15.20
CA LYS A 40 -2.07 -4.01 -15.30
C LYS A 40 -1.24 -3.21 -14.33
N TYR A 41 -0.32 -3.88 -13.66
CA TYR A 41 0.68 -3.26 -12.83
C TYR A 41 1.66 -2.46 -13.69
N VAL A 42 1.86 -1.21 -13.34
CA VAL A 42 2.86 -0.35 -13.99
C VAL A 42 4.11 -0.26 -13.12
N LYS A 43 3.95 0.25 -11.90
CA LYS A 43 5.05 0.38 -10.95
C LYS A 43 4.55 0.53 -9.52
N PHE A 44 5.39 0.16 -8.57
CA PHE A 44 5.19 0.41 -7.15
C PHE A 44 6.47 1.01 -6.59
N GLU A 45 6.39 2.25 -6.15
CA GLU A 45 7.52 3.02 -5.64
C GLU A 45 7.52 3.09 -4.13
N GLY A 46 8.70 2.99 -3.52
CA GLY A 46 8.90 3.15 -2.08
C GLY A 46 8.89 1.86 -1.27
N LEU A 47 8.68 0.69 -1.89
CA LEU A 47 8.60 -0.58 -1.15
C LEU A 47 9.89 -0.94 -0.41
N SER A 48 11.03 -0.61 -0.96
CA SER A 48 12.35 -0.85 -0.36
C SER A 48 12.79 0.28 0.58
N GLU A 49 12.06 1.38 0.63
CA GLU A 49 12.38 2.51 1.50
C GLU A 49 11.89 2.25 2.91
N THR A 50 12.74 2.59 3.88
CA THR A 50 12.41 2.56 5.29
C THR A 50 12.32 3.98 5.81
N GLY A 51 11.32 4.25 6.64
CA GLY A 51 11.19 5.55 7.28
C GLY A 51 12.35 5.84 8.22
N LYS A 52 12.55 7.11 8.51
CA LYS A 52 13.53 7.55 9.50
C LYS A 52 13.20 6.97 10.87
N VAL A 53 14.22 6.58 11.61
CA VAL A 53 14.06 6.11 12.99
C VAL A 53 13.54 7.24 13.87
N LYS A 54 12.46 7.01 14.60
CA LYS A 54 11.80 8.05 15.39
C LYS A 54 11.97 7.94 16.91
N ASN A 55 12.45 6.82 17.41
CA ASN A 55 12.55 6.58 18.86
C ASN A 55 13.97 6.34 19.37
N ILE A 56 14.98 6.70 18.60
CA ILE A 56 16.37 6.75 19.07
C ILE A 56 16.68 8.20 19.42
N TYR A 57 17.15 8.40 20.66
CA TYR A 57 17.54 9.71 21.15
C TYR A 57 19.05 9.83 21.18
N THR A 58 19.54 11.00 20.78
CA THR A 58 20.97 11.32 20.80
C THR A 58 21.23 12.60 21.57
N GLU A 59 22.34 12.66 22.30
CA GLU A 59 22.78 13.85 22.99
C GLU A 59 24.24 14.13 22.69
N THR A 60 24.56 15.40 22.48
CA THR A 60 25.92 15.87 22.31
C THR A 60 26.33 16.73 23.51
N TYR A 61 27.53 16.51 24.03
CA TYR A 61 28.10 17.31 25.11
C TYR A 61 29.30 18.10 24.58
N ALA A 62 29.41 19.35 25.00
CA ALA A 62 30.46 20.26 24.53
C ALA A 62 31.89 19.80 24.85
N GLU A 63 32.04 18.97 25.86
CA GLU A 63 33.35 18.50 26.36
C GLU A 63 33.78 17.14 25.80
N THR A 64 32.93 16.48 25.01
CA THR A 64 33.23 15.16 24.46
C THR A 64 32.93 15.12 22.97
N GLU A 65 33.73 14.39 22.21
CA GLU A 65 33.51 14.14 20.79
C GLU A 65 32.48 13.02 20.57
N GLU A 66 32.16 12.28 21.61
CA GLU A 66 31.26 11.14 21.54
C GLU A 66 29.81 11.56 21.55
N LEU A 67 29.06 11.04 20.58
CA LEU A 67 27.59 11.15 20.53
C LEU A 67 26.99 10.07 21.46
N ARG A 68 26.25 10.50 22.46
CA ARG A 68 25.49 9.56 23.30
C ARG A 68 24.21 9.13 22.60
N VAL A 69 24.01 7.84 22.54
CA VAL A 69 22.89 7.23 21.82
C VAL A 69 22.07 6.38 22.80
N TYR A 70 20.78 6.67 22.87
CA TYR A 70 19.81 5.90 23.66
C TYR A 70 18.97 5.06 22.72
N ILE A 71 19.22 3.74 22.70
CA ILE A 71 18.57 2.79 21.81
C ILE A 71 17.54 2.01 22.61
N PRO A 72 16.24 2.07 22.23
CA PRO A 72 15.21 1.28 22.88
C PRO A 72 15.28 -0.19 22.47
N ASP A 73 14.56 -1.06 23.17
CA ASP A 73 14.46 -2.47 22.84
C ASP A 73 13.82 -2.70 21.46
N GLU A 74 12.88 -1.85 21.08
CA GLU A 74 12.23 -1.89 19.79
C GLU A 74 12.43 -0.58 19.03
N VAL A 75 12.98 -0.68 17.82
CA VAL A 75 13.20 0.47 16.94
C VAL A 75 11.95 0.72 16.11
N LEU A 76 11.43 1.95 16.18
CA LEU A 76 10.26 2.39 15.43
C LEU A 76 10.67 3.32 14.29
N TYR A 77 9.90 3.30 13.21
CA TYR A 77 10.17 4.08 12.00
C TYR A 77 9.05 5.07 11.72
N GLU A 78 9.41 6.22 11.17
CA GLU A 78 8.43 7.18 10.67
C GLU A 78 7.67 6.59 9.49
N ASN A 79 6.42 7.00 9.31
CA ASN A 79 5.61 6.58 8.18
C ASN A 79 6.17 7.17 6.88
N THR A 80 6.17 6.36 5.83
CA THR A 80 6.60 6.77 4.50
C THR A 80 5.43 6.75 3.53
N ASP A 81 5.57 7.46 2.42
CA ASP A 81 4.61 7.41 1.32
C ASP A 81 5.04 6.37 0.29
N LEU A 82 4.07 5.62 -0.18
CA LEU A 82 4.23 4.62 -1.23
C LEU A 82 3.25 4.89 -2.35
N SER A 83 3.66 4.67 -3.57
CA SER A 83 2.75 4.87 -4.70
C SER A 83 2.65 3.64 -5.58
N LEU A 84 1.41 3.30 -5.91
CA LEU A 84 1.05 2.23 -6.84
C LEU A 84 0.42 2.85 -8.07
N THR A 85 0.97 2.56 -9.23
CA THR A 85 0.42 3.00 -10.51
C THR A 85 -0.17 1.80 -11.24
N LEU A 86 -1.44 1.90 -11.58
CA LEU A 86 -2.18 0.87 -12.29
C LEU A 86 -2.71 1.41 -13.62
N LEU A 87 -2.81 0.51 -14.59
CA LEU A 87 -3.36 0.77 -15.90
C LEU A 87 -4.64 -0.03 -16.05
N PHE A 88 -5.79 0.65 -15.96
CA PHE A 88 -7.10 0.01 -16.08
C PHE A 88 -7.45 -0.21 -17.53
N ALA A 89 -7.83 -1.44 -17.84
CA ALA A 89 -8.20 -1.86 -19.17
C ALA A 89 -9.72 -1.91 -19.34
N PRO A 90 -10.24 -1.67 -20.57
CA PRO A 90 -11.62 -1.94 -20.85
C PRO A 90 -11.85 -3.46 -20.97
N ASP A 91 -12.97 -3.94 -20.47
CA ASP A 91 -13.40 -5.34 -20.64
C ASP A 91 -13.82 -5.66 -22.07
N SER A 92 -14.31 -4.65 -22.72
CA SER A 92 -14.78 -4.70 -24.09
C SER A 92 -14.43 -3.38 -24.76
N SER A 93 -14.92 -3.13 -25.96
CA SER A 93 -14.78 -1.85 -26.63
C SER A 93 -15.53 -0.68 -25.95
N ASN A 94 -16.12 -0.91 -24.78
CA ASN A 94 -16.92 0.07 -24.07
C ASN A 94 -16.06 0.83 -23.02
N GLU A 95 -15.90 2.13 -23.21
CA GLU A 95 -15.10 3.01 -22.30
C GLU A 95 -15.65 3.06 -20.87
N SER A 96 -16.94 2.80 -20.65
CA SER A 96 -17.53 2.79 -19.31
C SER A 96 -16.96 1.71 -18.40
N ASP A 97 -16.48 0.60 -18.97
CA ASP A 97 -15.91 -0.50 -18.20
C ASP A 97 -14.60 -0.12 -17.52
N VAL A 98 -13.79 0.73 -18.15
CA VAL A 98 -12.55 1.26 -17.56
C VAL A 98 -12.86 2.02 -16.27
N GLN A 99 -13.85 2.90 -16.30
CA GLN A 99 -14.26 3.68 -15.13
C GLN A 99 -14.89 2.80 -14.05
N ASN A 100 -15.64 1.78 -14.44
CA ASN A 100 -16.23 0.83 -13.50
C ASN A 100 -15.15 0.01 -12.77
N ASN A 101 -14.14 -0.45 -13.50
CA ASN A 101 -13.02 -1.19 -12.91
C ASN A 101 -12.18 -0.32 -11.96
N GLU A 102 -11.90 0.92 -12.34
CA GLU A 102 -11.23 1.90 -11.50
C GLU A 102 -12.03 2.18 -10.23
N ARG A 103 -13.34 2.41 -10.36
CA ARG A 103 -14.22 2.64 -9.22
C ARG A 103 -14.28 1.44 -8.29
N ALA A 104 -14.35 0.22 -8.83
CA ALA A 104 -14.37 -1.00 -8.05
C ALA A 104 -13.10 -1.14 -7.21
N PHE A 105 -11.94 -0.84 -7.77
CA PHE A 105 -10.68 -0.86 -7.04
C PHE A 105 -10.64 0.22 -5.95
N PHE A 106 -11.04 1.44 -6.27
CA PHE A 106 -11.08 2.54 -5.30
C PHE A 106 -12.02 2.23 -4.13
N GLU A 107 -13.21 1.71 -4.41
CA GLU A 107 -14.17 1.34 -3.35
C GLU A 107 -13.65 0.19 -2.49
N TYR A 108 -12.90 -0.73 -3.08
CA TYR A 108 -12.29 -1.83 -2.35
C TYR A 108 -11.26 -1.36 -1.33
N ILE A 109 -10.39 -0.42 -1.70
CA ILE A 109 -9.28 0.05 -0.85
C ILE A 109 -9.64 1.22 0.05
N SER A 110 -10.68 1.99 -0.30
CA SER A 110 -11.03 3.22 0.41
C SER A 110 -11.56 2.95 1.81
N GLY A 111 -10.93 3.58 2.80
CA GLY A 111 -11.35 3.47 4.20
C GLY A 111 -11.00 2.14 4.86
N HIS A 112 -10.12 1.37 4.26
CA HIS A 112 -9.64 0.11 4.82
C HIS A 112 -8.12 0.12 4.93
N LYS A 113 -7.61 -0.47 5.99
CA LYS A 113 -6.20 -0.89 6.04
C LYS A 113 -6.03 -2.06 5.08
N ILE A 114 -5.00 -2.02 4.26
CA ILE A 114 -4.71 -3.06 3.28
C ILE A 114 -3.29 -3.59 3.45
N GLU A 115 -3.06 -4.83 3.06
CA GLU A 115 -1.73 -5.37 2.86
C GLU A 115 -1.48 -5.57 1.37
N TYR A 116 -0.39 -5.03 0.88
CA TYR A 116 0.08 -5.21 -0.48
C TYR A 116 1.22 -6.22 -0.49
N HIS A 117 1.07 -7.30 -1.25
CA HIS A 117 2.03 -8.39 -1.35
C HIS A 117 2.71 -8.39 -2.73
N ASP A 118 4.02 -8.28 -2.74
CA ASP A 118 4.85 -8.37 -3.92
C ASP A 118 5.57 -9.72 -3.93
N THR A 119 5.13 -10.63 -4.79
CA THR A 119 5.71 -11.97 -4.88
C THR A 119 7.09 -11.99 -5.51
N PHE A 120 7.40 -11.01 -6.35
CA PHE A 120 8.73 -10.88 -6.94
C PHE A 120 9.80 -10.55 -5.90
N ARG A 121 9.49 -9.63 -4.99
CA ARG A 121 10.40 -9.21 -3.92
C ARG A 121 10.23 -10.00 -2.63
N ASN A 122 9.22 -10.84 -2.53
CA ASN A 122 8.84 -11.57 -1.31
C ASN A 122 8.65 -10.65 -0.10
N ARG A 123 7.99 -9.53 -0.33
CA ARG A 123 7.73 -8.55 0.73
C ARG A 123 6.28 -8.10 0.70
N TYR A 124 5.79 -7.73 1.86
CA TYR A 124 4.48 -7.09 1.99
C TYR A 124 4.59 -5.81 2.80
N VAL A 125 3.63 -4.95 2.63
CA VAL A 125 3.54 -3.65 3.31
C VAL A 125 2.10 -3.36 3.69
N SER A 126 1.91 -2.78 4.86
CA SER A 126 0.60 -2.35 5.35
C SER A 126 0.36 -0.90 4.99
N LEU A 127 -0.74 -0.64 4.29
CA LEU A 127 -1.02 0.64 3.68
C LEU A 127 -2.41 1.16 4.04
N ILE A 128 -2.55 2.47 3.99
CA ILE A 128 -3.86 3.13 4.02
C ILE A 128 -3.88 4.27 3.00
N LEU A 129 -4.97 4.37 2.24
CA LEU A 129 -5.17 5.45 1.28
C LEU A 129 -5.74 6.68 2.00
N LEU A 130 -4.95 7.73 2.08
CA LEU A 130 -5.36 9.02 2.67
C LEU A 130 -5.52 10.10 1.61
N ASN A 131 -4.86 9.96 0.47
CA ASN A 131 -4.85 10.94 -0.60
C ASN A 131 -5.82 10.58 -1.71
N LYS A 132 -6.29 11.59 -2.42
CA LYS A 132 -7.10 11.40 -3.62
C LYS A 132 -6.25 10.73 -4.71
N PRO A 133 -6.77 9.70 -5.42
CA PRO A 133 -6.08 9.12 -6.56
C PRO A 133 -5.82 10.17 -7.64
N GLU A 134 -4.65 10.09 -8.27
CA GLU A 134 -4.24 10.97 -9.36
C GLU A 134 -4.38 10.24 -10.69
N VAL A 135 -5.22 10.77 -11.57
CA VAL A 135 -5.34 10.27 -12.94
C VAL A 135 -4.20 10.86 -13.75
N ILE A 136 -3.25 10.02 -14.17
CA ILE A 136 -2.09 10.46 -14.95
C ILE A 136 -2.51 10.74 -16.39
N GLY A 137 -3.39 9.92 -16.96
CA GLY A 137 -3.88 10.11 -18.31
C GLY A 137 -4.40 8.83 -18.94
N GLU A 138 -4.62 8.91 -20.23
CA GLU A 138 -5.01 7.77 -21.06
C GLU A 138 -3.83 7.34 -21.94
N VAL A 139 -3.65 6.05 -22.07
CA VAL A 139 -2.62 5.44 -22.91
C VAL A 139 -3.30 4.57 -23.98
N LEU A 140 -2.92 4.76 -25.24
CA LEU A 140 -3.34 3.91 -26.34
C LEU A 140 -2.37 2.73 -26.49
N TYR A 141 -2.90 1.53 -26.38
CA TYR A 141 -2.14 0.31 -26.56
C TYR A 141 -2.97 -0.73 -27.30
N GLY A 142 -2.43 -1.22 -28.42
CA GLY A 142 -3.13 -2.24 -29.20
C GLY A 142 -4.53 -1.84 -29.70
N GLY A 143 -4.76 -0.55 -29.95
CA GLY A 143 -6.07 -0.02 -30.40
C GLY A 143 -7.07 0.19 -29.28
N SER A 144 -6.71 -0.08 -28.03
CA SER A 144 -7.56 0.14 -26.85
C SER A 144 -7.03 1.28 -25.99
N ARG A 145 -7.92 2.00 -25.36
CA ARG A 145 -7.59 3.06 -24.40
C ARG A 145 -7.55 2.50 -23.00
N TYR A 146 -6.42 2.72 -22.33
CA TYR A 146 -6.21 2.37 -20.94
C TYR A 146 -6.13 3.65 -20.13
N ARG A 147 -6.65 3.58 -18.89
CA ARG A 147 -6.57 4.71 -17.97
C ARG A 147 -5.51 4.45 -16.92
N GLU A 148 -4.52 5.33 -16.85
CA GLU A 148 -3.42 5.25 -15.88
C GLU A 148 -3.75 6.07 -14.63
N VAL A 149 -3.74 5.42 -13.47
CA VAL A 149 -4.07 6.03 -12.19
C VAL A 149 -2.99 5.71 -11.16
N LYS A 150 -2.58 6.73 -10.44
CA LYS A 150 -1.61 6.65 -9.36
C LYS A 150 -2.29 6.78 -8.01
N TYR A 151 -2.04 5.82 -7.14
CA TYR A 151 -2.54 5.80 -5.77
C TYR A 151 -1.36 6.02 -4.82
N THR A 152 -1.43 7.06 -3.99
CA THR A 152 -0.41 7.33 -2.98
C THR A 152 -0.92 6.92 -1.62
N PHE A 153 -0.24 5.96 -1.01
CA PHE A 153 -0.59 5.38 0.28
C PHE A 153 0.37 5.84 1.35
N LYS A 154 -0.11 5.83 2.58
CA LYS A 154 0.73 5.95 3.77
C LYS A 154 1.12 4.55 4.25
N ASN A 155 2.42 4.31 4.42
CA ASN A 155 2.94 3.09 5.04
C ASN A 155 2.72 3.15 6.55
N ILE A 156 1.90 2.25 7.07
CA ILE A 156 1.47 2.29 8.48
C ILE A 156 2.63 2.05 9.43
N TYR A 157 3.54 1.13 9.09
CA TYR A 157 4.67 0.76 9.96
C TYR A 157 6.00 1.40 9.54
N GLY A 158 6.04 2.18 8.46
CA GLY A 158 7.26 2.80 7.97
C GLY A 158 8.29 1.85 7.36
N ARG A 159 7.94 0.58 7.18
CA ARG A 159 8.82 -0.45 6.59
C ARG A 159 8.00 -1.56 5.94
N SER A 160 8.67 -2.37 5.12
CA SER A 160 8.11 -3.60 4.56
C SER A 160 8.57 -4.82 5.36
N PHE A 161 7.84 -5.93 5.20
CA PHE A 161 8.09 -7.18 5.90
C PHE A 161 8.29 -8.32 4.90
N ALA A 162 9.10 -9.32 5.29
CA ALA A 162 9.25 -10.51 4.49
C ALA A 162 7.96 -11.35 4.50
N THR A 163 7.54 -11.83 3.33
CA THR A 163 6.41 -12.74 3.25
C THR A 163 6.86 -14.15 3.63
N SER A 164 6.11 -14.81 4.49
CA SER A 164 6.24 -16.26 4.69
C SER A 164 5.32 -16.94 3.67
N LYS A 165 5.82 -17.19 2.48
CA LYS A 165 5.14 -17.96 1.42
C LYS A 165 3.68 -17.57 1.13
N ILE A 166 3.47 -16.89 0.04
CA ILE A 166 2.19 -16.92 -0.65
C ILE A 166 2.18 -18.21 -1.47
N SER A 167 1.50 -19.18 -0.95
CA SER A 167 1.27 -20.43 -1.68
C SER A 167 0.10 -20.28 -2.62
#